data_b26ba67c1666314c5b559bb6303adf56
#
_entry.id   b26ba67c1666314c5b559bb6303adf56
#
_cell.length_a   1.000
_cell.length_b   1.000
_cell.length_c   1.000
_cell.angle_alpha   90.00
_cell.angle_beta   90.00
_cell.angle_gamma   90.00
#
_symmetry.space_group_name_H-M   'P 1'
#
loop_
_entity.id
_entity.type
_entity.pdbx_description
1 polymer ?
#
loop_
_entity_poly.entity_id
_entity_poly.type
_entity_poly.pdbx_seq_one_letter_code
_entity_poly.pdbx_strand_id
1 'polypeptide(L)'
;MTTKEFAKILQDKLTSEYGVDLSVASHQQIYRALALICRQMMSENHKKFQSKAIGTGSKQVYYLCMEFLMGRSLKMSLFNLGLNDAAQKALAEADISLDSIYEEEPDAGLGNGGLGRLAACYLDGMATTSICGTGYSILYEYGIFKQKIVDGWQQERADNWLPGGQVWLKSHPDQAVEVRFDGEIHENWDHGFHYIQHTNYNSVMAIPSDMYVQGYDGKGVAKLRLWQAKAPDFDMSSFSLGNYNTAMSKNASAELISKVLYPNDNHVEGKILRLRQQYFLSAASIGDIVQNHLSTYGTLENLDRKSTRLNSSHA
;
A
#
# COMPACT_ATOMS: atom_id res chain seq x y z
N MET A 1 17.70 17.75 -13.41
CA MET A 1 16.54 18.42 -14.06
C MET A 1 16.65 19.91 -13.81
N THR A 2 16.51 20.73 -14.81
CA THR A 2 16.50 22.19 -14.67
C THR A 2 15.16 22.69 -14.18
N THR A 3 15.11 23.92 -13.60
CA THR A 3 13.85 24.54 -13.15
C THR A 3 12.83 24.66 -14.30
N LYS A 4 13.28 25.04 -15.50
CA LYS A 4 12.40 25.18 -16.67
C LYS A 4 11.81 23.86 -17.14
N GLU A 5 12.60 22.79 -17.15
CA GLU A 5 12.11 21.43 -17.47
C GLU A 5 11.08 20.96 -16.44
N PHE A 6 11.37 21.19 -15.15
CA PHE A 6 10.45 20.82 -14.08
C PHE A 6 9.13 21.61 -14.16
N ALA A 7 9.21 22.93 -14.33
CA ALA A 7 8.02 23.79 -14.49
C ALA A 7 7.14 23.32 -15.65
N LYS A 8 7.74 22.94 -16.78
CA LYS A 8 6.99 22.38 -17.91
C LYS A 8 6.30 21.07 -17.55
N ILE A 9 7.00 20.14 -16.90
CA ILE A 9 6.43 18.85 -16.47
C ILE A 9 5.27 19.06 -15.49
N LEU A 10 5.42 20.01 -14.56
CA LEU A 10 4.35 20.36 -13.61
C LEU A 10 3.13 20.95 -14.33
N GLN A 11 3.35 21.87 -15.26
CA GLN A 11 2.28 22.46 -16.06
C GLN A 11 1.57 21.40 -16.90
N ASP A 12 2.31 20.55 -17.61
CA ASP A 12 1.76 19.46 -18.43
C ASP A 12 0.93 18.50 -17.55
N LYS A 13 1.38 18.23 -16.31
CA LYS A 13 0.65 17.39 -15.37
C LYS A 13 -0.64 18.06 -14.88
N LEU A 14 -0.61 19.33 -14.51
CA LEU A 14 -1.80 20.09 -14.11
C LEU A 14 -2.84 20.16 -15.25
N THR A 15 -2.38 20.41 -16.45
CA THR A 15 -3.26 20.46 -17.64
C THR A 15 -3.88 19.08 -17.91
N SER A 16 -3.09 17.99 -17.86
CA SER A 16 -3.60 16.64 -18.16
C SER A 16 -4.56 16.10 -17.10
N GLU A 17 -4.33 16.40 -15.81
CA GLU A 17 -5.14 15.87 -14.71
C GLU A 17 -6.37 16.75 -14.40
N TYR A 18 -6.26 18.07 -14.59
CA TYR A 18 -7.26 19.03 -14.10
C TYR A 18 -7.69 20.06 -15.15
N GLY A 19 -7.03 20.16 -16.30
CA GLY A 19 -7.34 21.15 -17.31
C GLY A 19 -7.05 22.59 -16.89
N VAL A 20 -6.09 22.80 -15.96
CA VAL A 20 -5.78 24.13 -15.40
C VAL A 20 -4.30 24.49 -15.56
N ASP A 21 -4.02 25.78 -15.56
CA ASP A 21 -2.66 26.30 -15.48
C ASP A 21 -2.21 26.49 -14.04
N LEU A 22 -0.89 26.51 -13.81
CA LEU A 22 -0.29 26.66 -12.48
C LEU A 22 -0.79 27.93 -11.74
N SER A 23 -1.01 29.02 -12.47
CA SER A 23 -1.47 30.32 -11.92
C SER A 23 -2.88 30.30 -11.32
N VAL A 24 -3.71 29.32 -11.68
CA VAL A 24 -5.10 29.17 -11.21
C VAL A 24 -5.34 27.86 -10.47
N ALA A 25 -4.33 26.99 -10.42
CA ALA A 25 -4.42 25.71 -9.73
C ALA A 25 -4.52 25.91 -8.21
N SER A 26 -5.37 25.12 -7.54
CA SER A 26 -5.41 25.08 -6.07
C SER A 26 -4.17 24.38 -5.51
N HIS A 27 -3.81 24.69 -4.26
CA HIS A 27 -2.70 24.01 -3.55
C HIS A 27 -2.86 22.50 -3.56
N GLN A 28 -4.07 21.98 -3.37
CA GLN A 28 -4.36 20.56 -3.44
C GLN A 28 -4.10 19.94 -4.82
N GLN A 29 -4.45 20.65 -5.90
CA GLN A 29 -4.15 20.19 -7.27
C GLN A 29 -2.65 20.18 -7.53
N ILE A 30 -1.93 21.19 -7.06
CA ILE A 30 -0.45 21.27 -7.17
C ILE A 30 0.20 20.14 -6.37
N TYR A 31 -0.22 19.92 -5.11
CA TYR A 31 0.24 18.78 -4.30
C TYR A 31 0.08 17.45 -5.05
N ARG A 32 -1.11 17.18 -5.58
CA ARG A 32 -1.39 15.94 -6.30
C ARG A 32 -0.57 15.81 -7.58
N ALA A 33 -0.38 16.90 -8.34
CA ALA A 33 0.47 16.90 -9.53
C ALA A 33 1.94 16.57 -9.18
N LEU A 34 2.48 17.19 -8.11
CA LEU A 34 3.83 16.92 -7.63
C LEU A 34 3.98 15.45 -7.15
N ALA A 35 3.01 14.95 -6.39
CA ALA A 35 3.00 13.57 -5.94
C ALA A 35 2.96 12.56 -7.11
N LEU A 36 2.17 12.84 -8.14
CA LEU A 36 2.10 12.03 -9.36
C LEU A 36 3.44 12.02 -10.14
N ILE A 37 4.10 13.17 -10.24
CA ILE A 37 5.44 13.27 -10.87
C ILE A 37 6.45 12.41 -10.08
N CYS A 38 6.51 12.59 -8.76
CA CYS A 38 7.39 11.78 -7.90
C CYS A 38 7.09 10.29 -8.03
N ARG A 39 5.81 9.89 -7.95
CA ARG A 39 5.38 8.49 -8.08
C ARG A 39 5.82 7.87 -9.41
N GLN A 40 5.65 8.60 -10.51
CA GLN A 40 6.07 8.13 -11.83
C GLN A 40 7.57 7.89 -11.87
N MET A 41 8.38 8.86 -11.45
CA MET A 41 9.84 8.73 -11.43
C MET A 41 10.31 7.60 -10.52
N MET A 42 9.72 7.46 -9.33
CA MET A 42 10.03 6.38 -8.41
C MET A 42 9.68 5.01 -9.00
N SER A 43 8.55 4.90 -9.70
CA SER A 43 8.14 3.67 -10.39
C SER A 43 9.13 3.25 -11.49
N GLU A 44 9.61 4.21 -12.28
CA GLU A 44 10.63 3.99 -13.31
C GLU A 44 11.98 3.57 -12.69
N ASN A 45 12.39 4.26 -11.62
CA ASN A 45 13.61 3.94 -10.87
C ASN A 45 13.52 2.54 -10.24
N HIS A 46 12.36 2.20 -9.64
CA HIS A 46 12.13 0.87 -9.07
C HIS A 46 12.27 -0.23 -10.12
N LYS A 47 11.68 -0.05 -11.31
CA LYS A 47 11.80 -1.02 -12.41
C LYS A 47 13.26 -1.27 -12.78
N LYS A 48 14.05 -0.20 -12.93
CA LYS A 48 15.50 -0.31 -13.26
C LYS A 48 16.27 -0.99 -12.13
N PHE A 49 16.00 -0.60 -10.88
CA PHE A 49 16.64 -1.15 -9.70
C PHE A 49 16.34 -2.65 -9.53
N GLN A 50 15.06 -3.04 -9.63
CA GLN A 50 14.62 -4.42 -9.51
C GLN A 50 15.20 -5.31 -10.63
N SER A 51 15.18 -4.83 -11.87
CA SER A 51 15.77 -5.57 -13.00
C SER A 51 17.26 -5.83 -12.79
N LYS A 52 17.99 -4.84 -12.26
CA LYS A 52 19.42 -5.00 -11.92
C LYS A 52 19.60 -6.02 -10.80
N ALA A 53 18.80 -5.95 -9.73
CA ALA A 53 18.89 -6.85 -8.60
C ALA A 53 18.61 -8.31 -8.99
N ILE A 54 17.60 -8.55 -9.83
CA ILE A 54 17.30 -9.90 -10.39
C ILE A 54 18.47 -10.37 -11.25
N GLY A 55 18.97 -9.54 -12.17
CA GLY A 55 20.07 -9.90 -13.06
C GLY A 55 21.39 -10.20 -12.36
N THR A 56 21.61 -9.67 -11.15
CA THR A 56 22.77 -9.96 -10.30
C THR A 56 22.54 -11.06 -9.27
N GLY A 57 21.36 -11.66 -9.22
CA GLY A 57 21.01 -12.66 -8.21
C GLY A 57 20.97 -12.10 -6.77
N SER A 58 20.71 -10.80 -6.62
CA SER A 58 20.66 -10.17 -5.31
C SER A 58 19.48 -10.72 -4.49
N LYS A 59 19.71 -10.91 -3.17
CA LYS A 59 18.65 -11.35 -2.27
C LYS A 59 17.49 -10.35 -2.24
N GLN A 60 16.27 -10.90 -2.27
CA GLN A 60 15.04 -10.15 -2.07
C GLN A 60 14.66 -10.21 -0.59
N VAL A 61 14.25 -9.09 -0.01
CA VAL A 61 13.81 -9.01 1.37
C VAL A 61 12.32 -8.68 1.40
N TYR A 62 11.54 -9.48 2.09
CA TYR A 62 10.11 -9.30 2.26
C TYR A 62 9.80 -9.01 3.73
N TYR A 63 9.18 -7.87 3.98
CA TYR A 63 8.85 -7.42 5.33
C TYR A 63 7.34 -7.31 5.51
N LEU A 64 6.76 -8.27 6.24
CA LEU A 64 5.32 -8.29 6.53
C LEU A 64 5.06 -7.61 7.86
N CYS A 65 4.19 -6.60 7.85
CA CYS A 65 3.75 -5.90 9.06
C CYS A 65 2.28 -5.47 8.91
N MET A 66 1.54 -5.51 10.04
CA MET A 66 0.16 -5.04 10.05
C MET A 66 0.04 -3.52 9.88
N GLU A 67 1.13 -2.78 10.09
CA GLU A 67 1.16 -1.34 10.01
C GLU A 67 2.48 -0.82 9.43
N PHE A 68 2.38 0.29 8.68
CA PHE A 68 3.51 1.08 8.19
C PHE A 68 3.22 2.56 8.43
N LEU A 69 3.79 3.13 9.48
CA LEU A 69 3.62 4.54 9.81
C LEU A 69 4.56 5.40 8.93
N MET A 70 4.14 5.61 7.68
CA MET A 70 4.96 6.28 6.66
C MET A 70 5.09 7.78 6.89
N GLY A 71 4.06 8.42 7.43
CA GLY A 71 3.96 9.88 7.48
C GLY A 71 3.68 10.48 6.11
N ARG A 72 4.06 11.75 5.95
CA ARG A 72 3.95 12.50 4.69
C ARG A 72 5.11 12.18 3.76
N SER A 73 4.85 11.97 2.49
CA SER A 73 5.82 11.43 1.52
C SER A 73 6.39 12.46 0.55
N LEU A 74 5.70 13.58 0.30
CA LEU A 74 6.06 14.52 -0.77
C LEU A 74 7.44 15.17 -0.53
N LYS A 75 7.66 15.70 0.66
CA LYS A 75 8.91 16.41 0.99
C LYS A 75 10.13 15.50 0.83
N MET A 76 10.04 14.29 1.37
CA MET A 76 11.12 13.31 1.29
C MET A 76 11.33 12.81 -0.15
N SER A 77 10.25 12.61 -0.89
CA SER A 77 10.33 12.17 -2.29
C SER A 77 10.99 13.22 -3.19
N LEU A 78 10.60 14.48 -3.06
CA LEU A 78 11.24 15.59 -3.82
C LEU A 78 12.74 15.70 -3.48
N PHE A 79 13.08 15.58 -2.19
CA PHE A 79 14.48 15.62 -1.75
C PHE A 79 15.30 14.46 -2.32
N ASN A 80 14.83 13.22 -2.13
CA ASN A 80 15.56 12.01 -2.56
C ASN A 80 15.65 11.85 -4.09
N LEU A 81 14.71 12.45 -4.84
CA LEU A 81 14.76 12.52 -6.31
C LEU A 81 15.59 13.71 -6.83
N GLY A 82 16.09 14.58 -5.95
CA GLY A 82 16.83 15.77 -6.34
C GLY A 82 15.98 16.82 -7.04
N LEU A 83 14.69 16.88 -6.72
CA LEU A 83 13.71 17.79 -7.35
C LEU A 83 13.36 19.00 -6.48
N ASN A 84 13.75 19.00 -5.22
CA ASN A 84 13.31 20.01 -4.24
C ASN A 84 13.60 21.45 -4.72
N ASP A 85 14.83 21.74 -5.14
CA ASP A 85 15.22 23.08 -5.57
C ASP A 85 14.51 23.51 -6.85
N ALA A 86 14.30 22.58 -7.78
CA ALA A 86 13.58 22.86 -9.03
C ALA A 86 12.11 23.15 -8.77
N ALA A 87 11.47 22.36 -7.86
CA ALA A 87 10.09 22.54 -7.43
C ALA A 87 9.90 23.90 -6.73
N GLN A 88 10.79 24.21 -5.77
CA GLN A 88 10.74 25.45 -5.02
C GLN A 88 10.83 26.69 -5.95
N LYS A 89 11.78 26.69 -6.90
CA LYS A 89 11.97 27.79 -7.83
C LYS A 89 10.80 27.91 -8.82
N ALA A 90 10.30 26.77 -9.33
CA ALA A 90 9.17 26.78 -10.27
C ALA A 90 7.88 27.30 -9.62
N LEU A 91 7.62 26.97 -8.36
CA LEU A 91 6.46 27.48 -7.63
C LEU A 91 6.63 28.93 -7.21
N ALA A 92 7.85 29.36 -6.86
CA ALA A 92 8.14 30.75 -6.50
C ALA A 92 7.92 31.72 -7.69
N GLU A 93 8.12 31.29 -8.94
CA GLU A 93 7.80 32.08 -10.14
C GLU A 93 6.28 32.37 -10.27
N ALA A 94 5.44 31.57 -9.58
CA ALA A 94 3.99 31.75 -9.52
C ALA A 94 3.51 32.30 -8.15
N ASP A 95 4.40 32.84 -7.32
CA ASP A 95 4.13 33.33 -5.96
C ASP A 95 3.58 32.26 -5.02
N ILE A 96 3.91 30.98 -5.24
CA ILE A 96 3.44 29.85 -4.41
C ILE A 96 4.60 29.33 -3.56
N SER A 97 4.38 29.19 -2.25
CA SER A 97 5.33 28.56 -1.34
C SER A 97 5.23 27.04 -1.40
N LEU A 98 6.37 26.36 -1.60
CA LEU A 98 6.41 24.90 -1.53
C LEU A 98 6.04 24.37 -0.13
N ASP A 99 6.33 25.11 0.94
CA ASP A 99 5.94 24.70 2.29
C ASP A 99 4.42 24.68 2.47
N SER A 100 3.67 25.61 1.84
CA SER A 100 2.21 25.57 1.86
C SER A 100 1.64 24.36 1.12
N ILE A 101 2.33 23.87 0.10
CA ILE A 101 1.94 22.66 -0.62
C ILE A 101 2.19 21.40 0.21
N TYR A 102 3.25 21.35 1.03
CA TYR A 102 3.49 20.22 1.95
C TYR A 102 2.36 20.05 2.98
N GLU A 103 1.70 21.12 3.39
CA GLU A 103 0.58 21.07 4.35
C GLU A 103 -0.69 20.46 3.77
N GLU A 104 -0.82 20.37 2.44
CA GLU A 104 -1.95 19.73 1.78
C GLU A 104 -1.89 18.19 1.86
N GLU A 105 -0.73 17.61 2.20
CA GLU A 105 -0.57 16.16 2.30
C GLU A 105 -1.11 15.62 3.62
N PRO A 106 -2.12 14.74 3.61
CA PRO A 106 -2.55 14.04 4.82
C PRO A 106 -1.52 12.97 5.22
N ASP A 107 -1.41 12.71 6.51
CA ASP A 107 -0.65 11.57 7.01
C ASP A 107 -1.30 10.25 6.55
N ALA A 108 -0.50 9.31 6.13
CA ALA A 108 -1.00 7.99 5.73
C ALA A 108 -1.54 7.22 6.94
N GLY A 109 -2.83 6.86 6.92
CA GLY A 109 -3.52 6.12 7.97
C GLY A 109 -3.19 4.63 8.01
N LEU A 110 -1.92 4.27 7.77
CA LEU A 110 -1.43 2.89 7.66
C LEU A 110 -0.68 2.41 8.91
N GLY A 111 -0.59 3.21 9.95
CA GLY A 111 0.12 2.86 11.16
C GLY A 111 -0.24 3.78 12.33
N ASN A 112 0.13 3.39 13.55
CA ASN A 112 -0.22 4.11 14.75
C ASN A 112 0.97 4.30 15.72
N GLY A 113 1.88 3.36 15.81
CA GLY A 113 2.89 3.37 16.87
C GLY A 113 4.29 2.98 16.44
N GLY A 114 5.11 2.62 17.42
CA GLY A 114 6.51 2.29 17.24
C GLY A 114 6.77 1.11 16.29
N LEU A 115 5.88 0.12 16.27
CA LEU A 115 5.98 -1.03 15.37
C LEU A 115 5.85 -0.60 13.91
N GLY A 116 4.84 0.22 13.59
CA GLY A 116 4.62 0.76 12.26
C GLY A 116 5.73 1.73 11.83
N ARG A 117 6.25 2.53 12.77
CA ARG A 117 7.38 3.42 12.47
C ARG A 117 8.66 2.64 12.21
N LEU A 118 8.92 1.57 12.97
CA LEU A 118 10.05 0.67 12.72
C LEU A 118 9.98 0.05 11.31
N ALA A 119 8.80 -0.43 10.91
CA ALA A 119 8.57 -0.98 9.58
C ALA A 119 8.85 0.06 8.47
N ALA A 120 8.39 1.30 8.64
CA ALA A 120 8.65 2.40 7.71
C ALA A 120 10.15 2.72 7.64
N CYS A 121 10.86 2.76 8.78
CA CYS A 121 12.30 3.00 8.82
C CYS A 121 13.10 1.87 8.17
N TYR A 122 12.69 0.62 8.31
CA TYR A 122 13.34 -0.50 7.60
C TYR A 122 13.16 -0.38 6.09
N LEU A 123 11.98 0.01 5.63
CA LEU A 123 11.74 0.20 4.20
C LEU A 123 12.62 1.29 3.61
N ASP A 124 12.73 2.40 4.32
CA ASP A 124 13.62 3.53 3.99
C ASP A 124 15.10 3.12 4.01
N GLY A 125 15.52 2.39 5.06
CA GLY A 125 16.86 1.86 5.20
C GLY A 125 17.23 0.89 4.08
N MET A 126 16.35 -0.02 3.71
CA MET A 126 16.55 -0.94 2.58
C MET A 126 16.73 -0.18 1.27
N ALA A 127 15.89 0.81 0.99
CA ALA A 127 16.02 1.66 -0.19
C ALA A 127 17.37 2.40 -0.21
N THR A 128 17.76 3.02 0.91
CA THR A 128 19.00 3.79 1.03
C THR A 128 20.24 2.91 0.89
N THR A 129 20.24 1.70 1.44
CA THR A 129 21.35 0.75 1.36
C THR A 129 21.33 -0.12 0.10
N SER A 130 20.43 0.15 -0.83
CA SER A 130 20.28 -0.62 -2.09
C SER A 130 19.96 -2.11 -1.88
N ILE A 131 19.22 -2.43 -0.82
CA ILE A 131 18.63 -3.75 -0.60
C ILE A 131 17.28 -3.81 -1.32
N CYS A 132 17.07 -4.85 -2.13
CA CYS A 132 15.81 -5.04 -2.83
C CYS A 132 14.72 -5.48 -1.84
N GLY A 133 14.01 -4.52 -1.28
CA GLY A 133 13.01 -4.71 -0.24
C GLY A 133 11.59 -4.47 -0.70
N THR A 134 10.68 -5.35 -0.26
CA THR A 134 9.23 -5.18 -0.41
C THR A 134 8.56 -5.30 0.96
N GLY A 135 7.89 -4.23 1.38
CA GLY A 135 6.97 -4.27 2.51
C GLY A 135 5.60 -4.76 2.09
N TYR A 136 4.92 -5.50 2.96
CA TYR A 136 3.54 -5.94 2.77
C TYR A 136 2.68 -5.53 3.94
N SER A 137 1.52 -4.94 3.67
CA SER A 137 0.51 -4.59 4.67
C SER A 137 -0.90 -4.61 4.06
N ILE A 138 -1.87 -4.19 4.85
CA ILE A 138 -3.26 -4.03 4.41
C ILE A 138 -3.48 -2.56 4.03
N LEU A 139 -4.20 -2.32 2.93
CA LEU A 139 -4.66 -0.99 2.55
C LEU A 139 -5.91 -0.65 3.35
N TYR A 140 -5.73 -0.13 4.55
CA TYR A 140 -6.85 0.30 5.39
C TYR A 140 -7.55 1.51 4.78
N GLU A 141 -8.88 1.44 4.69
CA GLU A 141 -9.70 2.57 4.23
C GLU A 141 -9.68 3.70 5.26
N TYR A 142 -9.72 3.34 6.53
CA TYR A 142 -9.62 4.28 7.65
C TYR A 142 -8.43 3.94 8.53
N GLY A 143 -7.70 4.96 8.98
CA GLY A 143 -6.72 4.84 10.04
C GLY A 143 -7.33 4.39 11.36
N ILE A 144 -6.55 4.43 12.46
CA ILE A 144 -7.06 3.97 13.76
C ILE A 144 -8.22 4.85 14.25
N PHE A 145 -8.06 6.15 14.28
CA PHE A 145 -9.08 7.19 14.41
C PHE A 145 -8.44 8.59 14.31
N LYS A 146 -9.25 9.59 13.97
CA LYS A 146 -8.89 11.00 14.05
C LYS A 146 -9.40 11.57 15.38
N GLN A 147 -8.49 12.12 16.16
CA GLN A 147 -8.80 12.73 17.45
C GLN A 147 -9.42 14.11 17.27
N LYS A 148 -10.54 14.36 17.94
CA LYS A 148 -11.17 15.68 18.06
C LYS A 148 -11.45 15.99 19.53
N ILE A 149 -11.17 17.22 19.95
CA ILE A 149 -11.56 17.70 21.27
C ILE A 149 -12.87 18.47 21.13
N VAL A 150 -13.88 18.05 21.87
CA VAL A 150 -15.20 18.72 21.95
C VAL A 150 -15.55 18.86 23.40
N ASP A 151 -15.84 20.09 23.83
CA ASP A 151 -16.17 20.44 25.22
C ASP A 151 -15.15 19.93 26.27
N GLY A 152 -13.86 19.93 25.89
CA GLY A 152 -12.76 19.44 26.73
C GLY A 152 -12.57 17.91 26.72
N TRP A 153 -13.38 17.15 26.00
CA TRP A 153 -13.32 15.71 25.91
C TRP A 153 -12.86 15.23 24.55
N GLN A 154 -12.06 14.15 24.54
CA GLN A 154 -11.66 13.48 23.32
C GLN A 154 -12.86 12.78 22.68
N GLN A 155 -13.06 13.03 21.39
CA GLN A 155 -13.96 12.27 20.53
C GLN A 155 -13.17 11.61 19.41
N GLU A 156 -13.41 10.32 19.20
CA GLU A 156 -12.86 9.56 18.09
C GLU A 156 -13.72 9.76 16.84
N ARG A 157 -13.08 10.07 15.74
CA ARG A 157 -13.72 10.21 14.43
C ARG A 157 -13.04 9.32 13.40
N ALA A 158 -13.77 8.95 12.37
CA ALA A 158 -13.20 8.19 11.25
C ALA A 158 -12.03 8.97 10.62
N ASP A 159 -10.87 8.34 10.54
CA ASP A 159 -9.68 8.89 9.90
C ASP A 159 -9.68 8.54 8.41
N ASN A 160 -10.42 9.34 7.62
CA ASN A 160 -10.37 9.25 6.17
C ASN A 160 -9.10 9.93 5.66
N TRP A 161 -8.03 9.18 5.55
CA TRP A 161 -6.71 9.66 5.15
C TRP A 161 -6.49 9.69 3.62
N LEU A 162 -7.47 9.20 2.85
CA LEU A 162 -7.45 9.19 1.38
C LEU A 162 -8.47 10.17 0.76
N PRO A 163 -8.58 11.43 1.24
CA PRO A 163 -9.52 12.37 0.68
C PRO A 163 -9.15 12.67 -0.79
N GLY A 164 -10.07 12.43 -1.70
CA GLY A 164 -9.81 12.66 -3.13
C GLY A 164 -8.95 11.58 -3.81
N GLY A 165 -8.75 10.40 -3.20
CA GLY A 165 -8.14 9.21 -3.83
C GLY A 165 -6.66 9.01 -3.55
N GLN A 166 -6.14 7.94 -4.09
CA GLN A 166 -4.84 7.32 -3.73
C GLN A 166 -3.69 7.86 -4.60
N VAL A 167 -3.28 9.11 -4.41
CA VAL A 167 -2.27 9.74 -5.28
C VAL A 167 -0.93 8.99 -5.29
N TRP A 168 -0.49 8.43 -4.15
CA TRP A 168 0.76 7.69 -4.04
C TRP A 168 0.68 6.24 -4.45
N LEU A 169 -0.53 5.68 -4.52
CA LEU A 169 -0.77 4.27 -4.77
C LEU A 169 -1.08 4.00 -6.25
N LYS A 170 -0.55 2.90 -6.75
CA LYS A 170 -0.90 2.36 -8.06
C LYS A 170 -1.52 0.98 -7.86
N SER A 171 -2.81 0.88 -8.16
CA SER A 171 -3.55 -0.39 -8.07
C SER A 171 -3.19 -1.32 -9.24
N HIS A 172 -3.13 -2.63 -8.96
CA HIS A 172 -2.84 -3.69 -9.92
C HIS A 172 -3.88 -4.83 -9.80
N PRO A 173 -5.14 -4.61 -10.24
CA PRO A 173 -6.18 -5.63 -10.15
C PRO A 173 -5.85 -6.92 -10.92
N ASP A 174 -5.01 -6.83 -11.94
CA ASP A 174 -4.46 -7.94 -12.72
C ASP A 174 -3.53 -8.87 -11.92
N GLN A 175 -3.06 -8.43 -10.76
CA GLN A 175 -2.20 -9.17 -9.84
C GLN A 175 -2.94 -9.55 -8.55
N ALA A 176 -4.28 -9.65 -8.61
CA ALA A 176 -5.08 -10.03 -7.47
C ALA A 176 -4.78 -11.46 -7.01
N VAL A 177 -4.74 -11.67 -5.70
CA VAL A 177 -4.53 -12.99 -5.09
C VAL A 177 -5.83 -13.43 -4.41
N GLU A 178 -6.27 -14.66 -4.70
CA GLU A 178 -7.40 -15.26 -3.99
C GLU A 178 -6.95 -15.73 -2.60
N VAL A 179 -7.63 -15.26 -1.56
CA VAL A 179 -7.47 -15.72 -0.18
C VAL A 179 -8.71 -16.49 0.24
N ARG A 180 -8.53 -17.74 0.66
CA ARG A 180 -9.61 -18.65 1.02
C ARG A 180 -9.78 -18.71 2.52
N PHE A 181 -11.00 -18.46 2.97
CA PHE A 181 -11.39 -18.50 4.37
C PHE A 181 -12.37 -19.62 4.63
N ASP A 182 -12.35 -20.14 5.84
CA ASP A 182 -13.26 -21.19 6.29
C ASP A 182 -13.12 -22.48 5.45
N GLY A 183 -14.17 -23.31 5.36
CA GLY A 183 -14.17 -24.52 4.56
C GLY A 183 -13.49 -25.70 5.20
N GLU A 184 -13.18 -26.71 4.40
CA GLU A 184 -12.66 -28.00 4.83
C GLU A 184 -11.35 -28.33 4.10
N ILE A 185 -10.37 -28.84 4.83
CA ILE A 185 -9.08 -29.26 4.29
C ILE A 185 -9.06 -30.78 4.21
N HIS A 186 -8.85 -31.31 3.01
CA HIS A 186 -8.70 -32.75 2.77
C HIS A 186 -7.26 -33.01 2.33
N GLU A 187 -6.57 -33.85 3.09
CA GLU A 187 -5.24 -34.34 2.72
C GLU A 187 -5.38 -35.61 1.91
N ASN A 188 -4.80 -35.64 0.74
CA ASN A 188 -4.86 -36.79 -0.17
C ASN A 188 -3.46 -37.23 -0.57
N TRP A 189 -3.30 -38.54 -0.80
CA TRP A 189 -2.08 -39.14 -1.31
C TRP A 189 -2.40 -39.89 -2.60
N ASP A 190 -1.77 -39.51 -3.69
CA ASP A 190 -1.92 -40.19 -4.96
C ASP A 190 -0.55 -40.49 -5.55
N HIS A 191 -0.30 -41.79 -5.89
CA HIS A 191 0.97 -42.28 -6.40
C HIS A 191 2.23 -41.80 -5.65
N GLY A 192 2.12 -41.63 -4.31
CA GLY A 192 3.20 -41.15 -3.44
C GLY A 192 3.33 -39.62 -3.38
N PHE A 193 2.49 -38.89 -4.06
CA PHE A 193 2.42 -37.43 -3.96
C PHE A 193 1.36 -37.00 -2.94
N HIS A 194 1.76 -36.14 -2.02
CA HIS A 194 0.86 -35.50 -1.05
C HIS A 194 0.29 -34.22 -1.65
N TYR A 195 -1.05 -34.10 -1.67
CA TYR A 195 -1.71 -32.88 -2.06
C TYR A 195 -2.85 -32.52 -1.11
N ILE A 196 -3.07 -31.22 -0.95
CA ILE A 196 -4.11 -30.67 -0.08
C ILE A 196 -5.21 -30.10 -0.97
N GLN A 197 -6.45 -30.52 -0.68
CA GLN A 197 -7.64 -29.97 -1.33
C GLN A 197 -8.41 -29.14 -0.31
N HIS A 198 -8.68 -27.88 -0.64
CA HIS A 198 -9.50 -26.97 0.14
C HIS A 198 -10.88 -26.86 -0.53
N THR A 199 -11.94 -27.21 0.18
CA THR A 199 -13.33 -27.22 -0.32
C THR A 199 -14.26 -26.39 0.56
N ASN A 200 -15.44 -25.99 0.05
CA ASN A 200 -16.46 -25.25 0.79
C ASN A 200 -15.96 -23.93 1.44
N TYR A 201 -14.95 -23.31 0.85
CA TYR A 201 -14.35 -22.07 1.36
C TYR A 201 -15.08 -20.81 0.86
N ASN A 202 -14.87 -19.72 1.57
CA ASN A 202 -15.25 -18.37 1.16
C ASN A 202 -14.05 -17.65 0.57
N SER A 203 -14.16 -17.18 -0.68
CA SER A 203 -13.09 -16.43 -1.34
C SER A 203 -13.15 -14.93 -1.05
N VAL A 204 -11.99 -14.35 -0.79
CA VAL A 204 -11.76 -12.90 -0.76
C VAL A 204 -10.60 -12.57 -1.69
N MET A 205 -10.80 -11.62 -2.59
CA MET A 205 -9.74 -11.14 -3.48
C MET A 205 -8.89 -10.09 -2.78
N ALA A 206 -7.59 -10.34 -2.72
CA ALA A 206 -6.60 -9.38 -2.27
C ALA A 206 -6.10 -8.59 -3.48
N ILE A 207 -6.55 -7.33 -3.61
CA ILE A 207 -6.15 -6.44 -4.70
C ILE A 207 -4.93 -5.64 -4.27
N PRO A 208 -3.76 -5.77 -4.93
CA PRO A 208 -2.57 -5.04 -4.53
C PRO A 208 -2.56 -3.61 -5.04
N SER A 209 -2.07 -2.70 -4.20
CA SER A 209 -1.71 -1.34 -4.56
C SER A 209 -0.28 -1.06 -4.10
N ASP A 210 0.56 -0.60 -5.00
CA ASP A 210 1.98 -0.38 -4.75
C ASP A 210 2.28 1.09 -4.50
N MET A 211 3.05 1.36 -3.44
CA MET A 211 3.68 2.62 -3.11
C MET A 211 5.21 2.45 -3.17
N TYR A 212 5.91 3.45 -3.72
CA TYR A 212 7.36 3.41 -3.82
C TYR A 212 8.02 4.35 -2.83
N VAL A 213 9.16 3.92 -2.30
CA VAL A 213 9.99 4.69 -1.36
C VAL A 213 11.38 4.83 -1.96
N GLN A 214 11.74 6.04 -2.37
CA GLN A 214 13.05 6.37 -2.91
C GLN A 214 14.06 6.49 -1.78
N GLY A 215 15.14 5.72 -1.85
CA GLY A 215 16.24 5.84 -0.91
C GLY A 215 17.02 7.14 -1.06
N TYR A 216 17.72 7.53 -0.01
CA TYR A 216 18.62 8.68 -0.01
C TYR A 216 19.66 8.55 -1.14
N ASP A 217 19.99 9.66 -1.78
CA ASP A 217 20.95 9.72 -2.89
C ASP A 217 20.50 8.96 -4.17
N GLY A 218 19.23 8.60 -4.28
CA GLY A 218 18.65 8.00 -5.48
C GLY A 218 19.11 6.58 -5.82
N LYS A 219 19.80 5.87 -4.88
CA LYS A 219 20.45 4.59 -5.16
C LYS A 219 19.50 3.42 -5.30
N GLY A 220 18.54 3.29 -4.42
CA GLY A 220 17.58 2.20 -4.41
C GLY A 220 16.15 2.69 -4.26
N VAL A 221 15.20 1.81 -4.57
CA VAL A 221 13.78 2.08 -4.39
C VAL A 221 13.15 0.84 -3.79
N ALA A 222 12.59 0.97 -2.59
CA ALA A 222 11.77 -0.06 -1.97
C ALA A 222 10.31 0.07 -2.41
N LYS A 223 9.57 -1.03 -2.31
CA LYS A 223 8.15 -1.08 -2.61
C LYS A 223 7.36 -1.44 -1.35
N LEU A 224 6.26 -0.74 -1.11
CA LEU A 224 5.24 -1.11 -0.15
C LEU A 224 4.00 -1.58 -0.91
N ARG A 225 3.68 -2.87 -0.81
CA ARG A 225 2.49 -3.48 -1.40
C ARG A 225 1.39 -3.59 -0.36
N LEU A 226 0.26 -2.97 -0.65
CA LEU A 226 -0.89 -2.86 0.24
C LEU A 226 -2.08 -3.63 -0.34
N TRP A 227 -2.65 -4.53 0.46
CA TRP A 227 -3.74 -5.39 0.07
C TRP A 227 -5.10 -4.80 0.42
N GLN A 228 -5.94 -4.55 -0.58
CA GLN A 228 -7.36 -4.24 -0.40
C GLN A 228 -8.18 -5.52 -0.51
N ALA A 229 -9.04 -5.79 0.46
CA ALA A 229 -9.93 -6.94 0.43
C ALA A 229 -11.21 -6.59 -0.34
N LYS A 230 -11.59 -7.44 -1.30
CA LYS A 230 -12.85 -7.33 -2.07
C LYS A 230 -13.50 -8.69 -2.24
N ALA A 231 -14.82 -8.71 -2.39
CA ALA A 231 -15.50 -9.91 -2.85
C ALA A 231 -15.07 -10.27 -4.28
N PRO A 232 -14.99 -11.56 -4.65
CA PRO A 232 -14.61 -11.97 -6.00
C PRO A 232 -15.65 -11.50 -7.04
N ASP A 233 -16.92 -11.63 -6.72
CA ASP A 233 -18.03 -11.27 -7.61
C ASP A 233 -19.15 -10.59 -6.83
N PHE A 234 -19.90 -9.71 -7.51
CA PHE A 234 -21.14 -9.16 -7.00
C PHE A 234 -22.28 -10.14 -7.23
N ASP A 235 -23.10 -10.40 -6.22
CA ASP A 235 -24.24 -11.33 -6.30
C ASP A 235 -25.41 -10.71 -7.10
N MET A 236 -25.27 -10.67 -8.43
CA MET A 236 -26.26 -10.15 -9.34
C MET A 236 -27.58 -10.92 -9.26
N SER A 237 -27.55 -12.21 -8.93
CA SER A 237 -28.75 -13.03 -8.82
C SER A 237 -29.61 -12.57 -7.66
N SER A 238 -29.05 -12.45 -6.46
CA SER A 238 -29.77 -11.91 -5.30
C SER A 238 -30.22 -10.48 -5.54
N PHE A 239 -29.40 -9.65 -6.17
CA PHE A 239 -29.73 -8.26 -6.48
C PHE A 239 -30.95 -8.17 -7.43
N SER A 240 -30.95 -8.94 -8.51
CA SER A 240 -32.04 -8.97 -9.50
C SER A 240 -33.36 -9.48 -8.94
N LEU A 241 -33.31 -10.32 -7.90
CA LEU A 241 -34.48 -10.82 -7.16
C LEU A 241 -34.99 -9.85 -6.07
N GLY A 242 -34.38 -8.68 -5.94
CA GLY A 242 -34.72 -7.69 -4.90
C GLY A 242 -34.13 -7.98 -3.51
N ASN A 243 -33.30 -9.01 -3.38
CA ASN A 243 -32.63 -9.38 -2.13
C ASN A 243 -31.35 -8.54 -1.92
N TYR A 244 -31.49 -7.22 -1.91
CA TYR A 244 -30.35 -6.27 -1.87
C TYR A 244 -29.44 -6.47 -0.66
N ASN A 245 -30.01 -6.72 0.53
CA ASN A 245 -29.22 -6.95 1.75
C ASN A 245 -28.32 -8.19 1.61
N THR A 246 -28.79 -9.26 1.00
CA THR A 246 -28.03 -10.48 0.76
C THR A 246 -26.89 -10.21 -0.25
N ALA A 247 -27.22 -9.54 -1.36
CA ALA A 247 -26.22 -9.18 -2.38
C ALA A 247 -25.10 -8.28 -1.82
N MET A 248 -25.45 -7.34 -0.94
CA MET A 248 -24.49 -6.42 -0.33
C MET A 248 -23.70 -7.02 0.83
N SER A 249 -24.29 -7.97 1.58
CA SER A 249 -23.65 -8.52 2.79
C SER A 249 -22.35 -9.28 2.50
N LYS A 250 -22.29 -10.02 1.39
CA LYS A 250 -21.06 -10.73 0.98
C LYS A 250 -19.92 -9.75 0.67
N ASN A 251 -20.23 -8.67 -0.06
CA ASN A 251 -19.26 -7.62 -0.36
C ASN A 251 -18.79 -6.91 0.91
N ALA A 252 -19.71 -6.52 1.78
CA ALA A 252 -19.40 -5.86 3.05
C ALA A 252 -18.53 -6.74 3.96
N SER A 253 -18.80 -8.05 4.03
CA SER A 253 -18.02 -9.00 4.83
C SER A 253 -16.57 -9.14 4.34
N ALA A 254 -16.35 -9.12 3.02
CA ALA A 254 -15.00 -9.15 2.46
C ALA A 254 -14.26 -7.82 2.71
N GLU A 255 -14.91 -6.70 2.40
CA GLU A 255 -14.33 -5.36 2.54
C GLU A 255 -13.99 -4.99 4.00
N LEU A 256 -14.73 -5.57 4.97
CA LEU A 256 -14.48 -5.34 6.39
C LEU A 256 -13.05 -5.65 6.80
N ILE A 257 -12.39 -6.62 6.15
CA ILE A 257 -11.00 -7.03 6.44
C ILE A 257 -10.03 -5.85 6.25
N SER A 258 -10.24 -5.01 5.24
CA SER A 258 -9.38 -3.84 4.98
C SER A 258 -10.02 -2.51 5.40
N LYS A 259 -11.05 -2.53 6.25
CA LYS A 259 -11.81 -1.33 6.59
C LYS A 259 -11.07 -0.42 7.56
N VAL A 260 -10.65 -0.93 8.69
CA VAL A 260 -10.08 -0.14 9.80
C VAL A 260 -8.83 -0.82 10.36
N LEU A 261 -7.80 -0.01 10.64
CA LEU A 261 -6.62 -0.44 11.38
C LEU A 261 -6.99 -0.66 12.85
N TYR A 262 -6.68 -1.85 13.37
CA TYR A 262 -6.93 -2.25 14.77
C TYR A 262 -8.39 -2.08 15.24
N PRO A 263 -9.33 -2.89 14.71
CA PRO A 263 -10.68 -2.91 15.26
C PRO A 263 -10.64 -3.30 16.74
N ASN A 264 -11.61 -2.77 17.50
CA ASN A 264 -11.75 -3.08 18.92
C ASN A 264 -11.95 -4.60 19.11
N ASP A 265 -11.15 -5.24 19.97
CA ASP A 265 -11.13 -6.67 20.24
C ASP A 265 -11.64 -7.04 21.66
N ASN A 266 -12.37 -6.17 22.30
CA ASN A 266 -13.03 -6.46 23.59
C ASN A 266 -14.18 -7.47 23.45
N HIS A 267 -14.62 -7.77 22.24
CA HIS A 267 -15.67 -8.73 21.90
C HIS A 267 -15.18 -9.75 20.86
N VAL A 268 -15.91 -10.86 20.73
CA VAL A 268 -15.51 -12.01 19.91
C VAL A 268 -15.38 -11.64 18.44
N GLU A 269 -16.31 -10.85 17.90
CA GLU A 269 -16.33 -10.41 16.51
C GLU A 269 -15.07 -9.60 16.16
N GLY A 270 -14.61 -8.73 17.04
CA GLY A 270 -13.39 -7.96 16.85
C GLY A 270 -12.15 -8.83 16.88
N LYS A 271 -12.08 -9.83 17.76
CA LYS A 271 -10.98 -10.82 17.78
C LYS A 271 -10.93 -11.64 16.49
N ILE A 272 -12.08 -12.09 16.00
CA ILE A 272 -12.21 -12.81 14.73
C ILE A 272 -11.76 -11.91 13.57
N LEU A 273 -12.18 -10.67 13.52
CA LEU A 273 -11.79 -9.74 12.46
C LEU A 273 -10.28 -9.51 12.47
N ARG A 274 -9.65 -9.30 13.62
CA ARG A 274 -8.19 -9.16 13.73
C ARG A 274 -7.46 -10.40 13.25
N LEU A 275 -7.94 -11.60 13.59
CA LEU A 275 -7.36 -12.86 13.11
C LEU A 275 -7.51 -12.97 11.57
N ARG A 276 -8.66 -12.59 11.02
CA ARG A 276 -8.91 -12.58 9.59
C ARG A 276 -7.99 -11.59 8.87
N GLN A 277 -7.73 -10.42 9.43
CA GLN A 277 -6.76 -9.45 8.89
C GLN A 277 -5.35 -10.04 8.82
N GLN A 278 -4.89 -10.70 9.89
CA GLN A 278 -3.55 -11.30 9.93
C GLN A 278 -3.41 -12.46 8.94
N TYR A 279 -4.42 -13.32 8.86
CA TYR A 279 -4.46 -14.41 7.90
C TYR A 279 -4.48 -13.89 6.46
N PHE A 280 -5.33 -12.89 6.17
CA PHE A 280 -5.43 -12.24 4.86
C PHE A 280 -4.09 -11.66 4.41
N LEU A 281 -3.42 -10.88 5.27
CA LEU A 281 -2.12 -10.32 4.98
C LEU A 281 -1.09 -11.41 4.66
N SER A 282 -1.02 -12.43 5.50
CA SER A 282 -0.03 -13.51 5.35
C SER A 282 -0.29 -14.34 4.09
N ALA A 283 -1.53 -14.76 3.85
CA ALA A 283 -1.89 -15.60 2.71
C ALA A 283 -1.69 -14.85 1.38
N ALA A 284 -2.16 -13.62 1.28
CA ALA A 284 -1.99 -12.80 0.08
C ALA A 284 -0.50 -12.55 -0.22
N SER A 285 0.28 -12.18 0.80
CA SER A 285 1.71 -11.85 0.63
C SER A 285 2.54 -13.08 0.26
N ILE A 286 2.32 -14.22 0.90
CA ILE A 286 3.02 -15.46 0.56
C ILE A 286 2.63 -15.93 -0.83
N GLY A 287 1.35 -15.84 -1.19
CA GLY A 287 0.86 -16.16 -2.53
C GLY A 287 1.58 -15.33 -3.61
N ASP A 288 1.66 -14.01 -3.42
CA ASP A 288 2.36 -13.09 -4.31
C ASP A 288 3.86 -13.41 -4.41
N ILE A 289 4.54 -13.66 -3.29
CA ILE A 289 5.97 -14.00 -3.25
C ILE A 289 6.23 -15.31 -4.02
N VAL A 290 5.44 -16.34 -3.74
CA VAL A 290 5.58 -17.65 -4.39
C VAL A 290 5.31 -17.55 -5.90
N GLN A 291 4.24 -16.88 -6.30
CA GLN A 291 3.89 -16.71 -7.70
C GLN A 291 4.93 -15.91 -8.48
N ASN A 292 5.42 -14.81 -7.91
CA ASN A 292 6.47 -14.00 -8.50
C ASN A 292 7.80 -14.78 -8.60
N HIS A 293 8.13 -15.57 -7.59
CA HIS A 293 9.34 -16.40 -7.61
C HIS A 293 9.25 -17.48 -8.69
N LEU A 294 8.14 -18.21 -8.75
CA LEU A 294 7.91 -19.23 -9.77
C LEU A 294 7.92 -18.66 -11.18
N SER A 295 7.31 -17.51 -11.42
CA SER A 295 7.30 -16.86 -12.73
C SER A 295 8.69 -16.40 -13.17
N THR A 296 9.57 -16.07 -12.19
CA THR A 296 10.93 -15.59 -12.48
C THR A 296 11.93 -16.73 -12.64
N TYR A 297 11.83 -17.77 -11.81
CA TYR A 297 12.86 -18.83 -11.71
C TYR A 297 12.37 -20.23 -12.09
N GLY A 298 11.06 -20.43 -12.26
CA GLY A 298 10.47 -21.73 -12.65
C GLY A 298 10.47 -22.82 -11.57
N THR A 299 11.09 -22.56 -10.41
CA THR A 299 11.21 -23.52 -9.30
C THR A 299 11.19 -22.81 -7.96
N LEU A 300 10.80 -23.53 -6.89
CA LEU A 300 10.87 -23.04 -5.51
C LEU A 300 12.16 -23.42 -4.77
N GLU A 301 13.03 -24.22 -5.38
CA GLU A 301 14.24 -24.73 -4.72
C GLU A 301 15.17 -23.63 -4.22
N ASN A 302 15.22 -22.51 -4.93
CA ASN A 302 16.05 -21.35 -4.61
C ASN A 302 15.34 -20.32 -3.72
N LEU A 303 14.11 -20.58 -3.26
CA LEU A 303 13.39 -19.71 -2.35
C LEU A 303 13.91 -19.94 -0.92
N ASP A 304 14.81 -19.09 -0.44
CA ASP A 304 15.35 -19.14 0.91
C ASP A 304 14.25 -18.81 1.95
N ARG A 305 13.97 -19.78 2.84
CA ARG A 305 12.91 -19.68 3.85
C ARG A 305 13.41 -19.18 5.20
N LYS A 306 14.38 -18.31 5.25
CA LYS A 306 14.79 -17.73 6.55
C LYS A 306 13.73 -16.75 7.04
N SER A 307 12.81 -17.25 7.89
CA SER A 307 11.85 -16.43 8.61
C SER A 307 12.45 -15.98 9.95
N THR A 308 12.59 -14.66 10.15
CA THR A 308 12.95 -14.09 11.44
C THR A 308 11.73 -13.40 12.01
N ARG A 309 11.23 -13.84 13.17
CA ARG A 309 10.19 -13.12 13.92
C ARG A 309 10.88 -12.05 14.78
N LEU A 310 10.50 -10.81 14.59
CA LEU A 310 10.76 -9.79 15.60
C LEU A 310 9.82 -10.08 16.77
N ASN A 311 10.41 -10.43 17.91
CA ASN A 311 9.65 -10.69 19.12
C ASN A 311 9.20 -9.34 19.71
N SER A 312 8.04 -8.85 19.27
CA SER A 312 7.39 -7.71 19.92
C SER A 312 6.68 -8.21 21.16
N SER A 313 7.38 -8.20 22.29
CA SER A 313 6.83 -8.52 23.62
C SER A 313 5.98 -7.37 24.19
N HIS A 314 5.21 -6.71 23.37
CA HIS A 314 4.22 -5.73 23.80
C HIS A 314 2.84 -6.40 23.71
N ALA A 315 2.56 -7.13 24.76
CA ALA A 315 1.20 -7.52 25.08
C ALA A 315 0.37 -6.27 25.41
#